data_c43af753b7b13ad1d396e57f11279264
#
_entry.id   c43af753b7b13ad1d396e57f11279264
#
_cell.length_a   1.000
_cell.length_b   1.000
_cell.length_c   1.000
_cell.angle_alpha   90.00
_cell.angle_beta   90.00
_cell.angle_gamma   90.00
#
_symmetry.space_group_name_H-M   'P 1'
#
loop_
_entity.id
_entity.type
_entity.pdbx_description
1 polymer ?
#
loop_
_entity_poly.entity_id
_entity_poly.type
_entity_poly.pdbx_seq_one_letter_code
_entity_poly.pdbx_strand_id
1 'polypeptide(L)'
;MSRVSRARSAGFVALLGAGLLVSSLEAQGYRLRLDARAQAVAYRGVRADSVLFADVVVGPTGGYQTADGFFVHCQSGARHCSFYRPGPYLQGGPLVTSADLTLWGLGINGLSVRVNARAGADLGDSDVWPGTEPPIQLMEAYADYASRRVTGRLGRQLLVSRLGIIGFDGGRAIIRSQQLGLEADGYLGYGLARATALPVSSSAINPLDEFQPRSRQLLAGGGLGWAGRYGQARLEYQREVDRDSRQFGSERVALSGELRPFTRWTVTGGVEYDLANTWFGNADVSLRYTTAAVTALVGARQYRPHFDLWTIWGAFSPVPYHAVNASVWVRPVARLELRGRGERYAYSPTETSTPLVDVDDDGWRLGVGASFSPNAVWTLDAGYREEYGPGASSDGFEASISAVPLAQLTLTAYGATLDRPLEFRFEEAGVDVLGLDAEWRPSDRLRLTLGGAHYREDRRRPDVSGIDWSQTRLNAGATLFLGSGADRSRLPRALRTRPPAGTR
;
A
#
# COMPACT_ATOMS: atom_id res chain seq x y z
N MET A 1 -37.58 0.14 -2.65
CA MET A 1 -36.37 0.91 -2.34
C MET A 1 -36.21 1.34 -0.87
N SER A 2 -36.81 0.69 0.16
CA SER A 2 -36.76 1.24 1.55
C SER A 2 -36.27 0.28 2.65
N ARG A 3 -35.80 -0.92 2.33
CA ARG A 3 -35.30 -1.88 3.37
C ARG A 3 -33.76 -1.97 3.48
N VAL A 4 -33.00 -1.54 2.49
CA VAL A 4 -31.52 -1.60 2.47
C VAL A 4 -30.88 -0.47 3.30
N SER A 5 -31.54 0.68 3.42
CA SER A 5 -31.02 1.85 4.16
C SER A 5 -30.98 1.65 5.69
N ARG A 6 -31.86 0.81 6.25
CA ARG A 6 -31.93 0.60 7.73
C ARG A 6 -30.86 -0.36 8.28
N ALA A 7 -30.37 -1.28 7.48
CA ALA A 7 -29.30 -2.19 7.91
C ALA A 7 -27.91 -1.51 7.96
N ARG A 8 -27.72 -0.45 7.16
CA ARG A 8 -26.45 0.30 7.09
C ARG A 8 -26.23 1.20 8.32
N SER A 9 -27.29 1.73 8.91
CA SER A 9 -27.21 2.55 10.12
C SER A 9 -26.95 1.74 11.40
N ALA A 10 -27.36 0.46 11.44
CA ALA A 10 -27.17 -0.40 12.61
C ALA A 10 -25.72 -0.79 12.86
N GLY A 11 -24.88 -0.91 11.81
CA GLY A 11 -23.45 -1.23 11.93
C GLY A 11 -22.64 -0.10 12.58
N PHE A 12 -23.00 1.15 12.30
CA PHE A 12 -22.33 2.32 12.86
C PHE A 12 -22.62 2.50 14.36
N VAL A 13 -23.85 2.20 14.79
CA VAL A 13 -24.26 2.23 16.20
C VAL A 13 -23.63 1.08 16.98
N ALA A 14 -23.42 -0.08 16.38
CA ALA A 14 -22.80 -1.24 17.02
C ALA A 14 -21.31 -1.03 17.33
N LEU A 15 -20.56 -0.34 16.47
CA LEU A 15 -19.14 -0.01 16.72
C LEU A 15 -18.97 1.06 17.80
N LEU A 16 -19.86 2.05 17.86
CA LEU A 16 -19.92 3.03 18.94
C LEU A 16 -20.38 2.38 20.25
N GLY A 17 -21.32 1.42 20.19
CA GLY A 17 -21.82 0.66 21.36
C GLY A 17 -20.76 -0.28 21.95
N ALA A 18 -19.90 -0.88 21.15
CA ALA A 18 -18.80 -1.72 21.61
C ALA A 18 -17.78 -0.93 22.46
N GLY A 19 -17.59 0.36 22.17
CA GLY A 19 -16.76 1.26 22.99
C GLY A 19 -17.33 1.55 24.39
N LEU A 20 -18.64 1.44 24.56
CA LEU A 20 -19.32 1.68 25.85
C LEU A 20 -19.40 0.42 26.73
N LEU A 21 -19.26 -0.78 26.15
CA LEU A 21 -19.28 -2.05 26.91
C LEU A 21 -17.96 -2.37 27.61
N VAL A 22 -16.89 -1.60 27.37
CA VAL A 22 -15.56 -1.79 28.00
C VAL A 22 -15.56 -1.44 29.50
N SER A 23 -16.58 -0.75 29.98
CA SER A 23 -16.64 -0.31 31.40
C SER A 23 -16.89 -1.44 32.42
N SER A 24 -17.18 -2.66 31.98
CA SER A 24 -17.45 -3.80 32.88
C SER A 24 -16.32 -4.85 32.91
N LEU A 25 -15.24 -4.67 32.13
CA LEU A 25 -14.05 -5.51 32.23
C LEU A 25 -13.13 -4.93 33.30
N GLU A 26 -12.74 -5.73 34.27
CA GLU A 26 -11.75 -5.40 35.32
C GLU A 26 -10.32 -5.21 34.73
N ALA A 27 -10.23 -4.64 33.55
CA ALA A 27 -8.96 -4.32 32.92
C ALA A 27 -8.33 -3.11 33.63
N GLN A 28 -7.10 -3.23 34.11
CA GLN A 28 -6.37 -2.13 34.75
C GLN A 28 -6.01 -1.01 33.77
N GLY A 29 -6.02 -1.27 32.48
CA GLY A 29 -5.77 -0.28 31.48
C GLY A 29 -6.27 -0.66 30.09
N TYR A 30 -6.52 0.38 29.28
CA TYR A 30 -6.91 0.22 27.88
C TYR A 30 -6.33 1.32 27.01
N ARG A 31 -6.20 1.03 25.73
CA ARG A 31 -5.92 1.98 24.68
C ARG A 31 -6.90 1.72 23.54
N LEU A 32 -7.62 2.74 23.14
CA LEU A 32 -8.55 2.70 22.02
C LEU A 32 -8.18 3.82 21.05
N ARG A 33 -7.98 3.46 19.80
CA ARG A 33 -7.86 4.37 18.68
C ARG A 33 -9.07 4.16 17.76
N LEU A 34 -9.79 5.23 17.51
CA LEU A 34 -10.87 5.26 16.54
C LEU A 34 -10.46 6.15 15.38
N ASP A 35 -10.54 5.65 14.17
CA ASP A 35 -10.32 6.41 12.95
C ASP A 35 -11.61 6.39 12.13
N ALA A 36 -12.00 7.56 11.61
CA ALA A 36 -13.07 7.68 10.63
C ALA A 36 -12.54 8.51 9.46
N ARG A 37 -12.76 8.03 8.24
CA ARG A 37 -12.37 8.72 7.01
C ARG A 37 -13.52 8.67 6.03
N ALA A 38 -13.94 9.84 5.57
CA ALA A 38 -14.92 10.01 4.52
C ALA A 38 -14.23 10.62 3.29
N GLN A 39 -14.64 10.21 2.13
CA GLN A 39 -14.21 10.81 0.87
C GLN A 39 -15.45 11.14 0.04
N ALA A 40 -15.43 12.29 -0.62
CA ALA A 40 -16.35 12.63 -1.69
C ALA A 40 -15.55 12.67 -2.99
N VAL A 41 -15.95 11.86 -3.96
CA VAL A 41 -15.30 11.75 -5.26
C VAL A 41 -16.33 12.05 -6.34
N ALA A 42 -16.08 13.10 -7.12
CA ALA A 42 -16.85 13.37 -8.32
C ALA A 42 -16.02 13.02 -9.55
N TYR A 43 -16.55 12.20 -10.43
CA TYR A 43 -15.87 11.81 -11.67
C TYR A 43 -16.88 11.60 -12.80
N ARG A 44 -16.36 11.65 -14.02
CA ARG A 44 -17.14 11.39 -15.20
C ARG A 44 -16.89 9.96 -15.66
N GLY A 45 -17.95 9.16 -15.68
CA GLY A 45 -17.89 7.80 -16.20
C GLY A 45 -17.70 7.76 -17.72
N VAL A 46 -17.24 6.63 -18.22
CA VAL A 46 -17.19 6.32 -19.66
C VAL A 46 -18.33 5.37 -19.96
N ARG A 47 -19.12 5.68 -21.00
CA ARG A 47 -20.24 4.87 -21.45
C ARG A 47 -19.92 4.24 -22.80
N ALA A 48 -20.06 2.92 -22.89
CA ALA A 48 -20.02 2.23 -24.15
C ALA A 48 -21.30 2.52 -24.96
N ASP A 49 -21.13 2.78 -26.24
CA ASP A 49 -22.24 3.03 -27.20
C ASP A 49 -21.93 2.34 -28.52
N SER A 50 -22.87 2.36 -29.45
CA SER A 50 -22.68 1.76 -30.75
C SER A 50 -23.31 2.64 -31.84
N VAL A 51 -22.69 2.64 -33.01
CA VAL A 51 -23.14 3.34 -34.23
C VAL A 51 -23.24 2.36 -35.40
N LEU A 52 -24.18 2.58 -36.28
CA LEU A 52 -24.26 1.79 -37.51
C LEU A 52 -22.99 2.02 -38.35
N PHE A 53 -22.45 0.97 -38.94
CA PHE A 53 -21.29 1.08 -39.84
C PHE A 53 -21.52 2.06 -41.00
N ALA A 54 -22.74 2.19 -41.44
CA ALA A 54 -23.13 3.13 -42.50
C ALA A 54 -23.03 4.61 -42.10
N ASP A 55 -23.07 4.90 -40.78
CA ASP A 55 -23.01 6.26 -40.23
C ASP A 55 -21.59 6.62 -39.74
N VAL A 56 -20.65 5.70 -39.96
CA VAL A 56 -19.23 5.92 -39.57
C VAL A 56 -18.54 6.76 -40.65
N VAL A 57 -17.79 7.75 -40.20
CA VAL A 57 -16.99 8.62 -41.09
C VAL A 57 -15.50 8.30 -40.94
N VAL A 58 -14.71 8.59 -41.98
CA VAL A 58 -13.25 8.51 -41.89
C VAL A 58 -12.72 9.83 -41.35
N GLY A 59 -12.07 9.77 -40.21
CA GLY A 59 -11.46 10.94 -39.58
C GLY A 59 -10.19 11.44 -40.29
N PRO A 60 -9.70 12.61 -39.91
CA PRO A 60 -8.51 13.24 -40.53
C PRO A 60 -7.26 12.38 -40.52
N THR A 61 -7.14 11.45 -39.57
CA THR A 61 -5.99 10.53 -39.42
C THR A 61 -6.21 9.19 -40.11
N GLY A 62 -7.29 9.03 -40.87
CA GLY A 62 -7.62 7.79 -41.59
C GLY A 62 -8.35 6.73 -40.77
N GLY A 63 -8.60 6.99 -39.46
CA GLY A 63 -9.37 6.09 -38.58
C GLY A 63 -10.88 6.31 -38.70
N TYR A 64 -11.66 5.31 -38.32
CA TYR A 64 -13.12 5.37 -38.32
C TYR A 64 -13.64 6.15 -37.09
N GLN A 65 -14.55 7.10 -37.31
CA GLN A 65 -15.13 7.94 -36.27
C GLN A 65 -16.65 8.05 -36.40
N THR A 66 -17.32 8.38 -35.30
CA THR A 66 -18.72 8.87 -35.37
C THR A 66 -18.74 10.28 -35.96
N ALA A 67 -19.91 10.76 -36.34
CA ALA A 67 -20.11 12.12 -36.82
C ALA A 67 -19.67 13.17 -35.76
N ASP A 68 -19.71 12.81 -34.47
CA ASP A 68 -19.30 13.65 -33.31
C ASP A 68 -17.79 13.56 -33.03
N GLY A 69 -17.03 12.79 -33.83
CA GLY A 69 -15.58 12.68 -33.70
C GLY A 69 -15.09 11.59 -32.75
N PHE A 70 -15.97 10.75 -32.19
CA PHE A 70 -15.54 9.63 -31.34
C PHE A 70 -15.03 8.46 -32.20
N PHE A 71 -13.94 7.91 -31.81
CA PHE A 71 -13.30 6.78 -32.48
C PHE A 71 -14.14 5.52 -32.33
N VAL A 72 -14.31 4.76 -33.39
CA VAL A 72 -15.14 3.54 -33.41
C VAL A 72 -14.29 2.30 -33.70
N HIS A 73 -14.59 1.23 -32.99
CA HIS A 73 -14.08 -0.11 -33.26
C HIS A 73 -15.10 -0.92 -34.07
N CYS A 74 -14.76 -1.17 -35.31
CA CYS A 74 -15.60 -1.96 -36.24
C CYS A 74 -14.99 -3.35 -36.43
N GLN A 75 -15.71 -4.39 -36.07
CA GLN A 75 -15.35 -5.76 -36.47
C GLN A 75 -15.73 -6.01 -37.92
N SER A 76 -14.89 -6.75 -38.62
CA SER A 76 -15.14 -7.08 -40.02
C SER A 76 -16.51 -7.77 -40.20
N GLY A 77 -17.37 -7.20 -41.04
CA GLY A 77 -18.74 -7.72 -41.27
C GLY A 77 -19.78 -7.34 -40.22
N ALA A 78 -19.44 -6.58 -39.20
CA ALA A 78 -20.37 -6.12 -38.19
C ALA A 78 -21.26 -4.97 -38.74
N ARG A 79 -22.55 -4.98 -38.41
CA ARG A 79 -23.48 -3.89 -38.74
C ARG A 79 -23.30 -2.67 -37.86
N HIS A 80 -22.73 -2.85 -36.64
CA HIS A 80 -22.54 -1.81 -35.65
C HIS A 80 -21.08 -1.81 -35.22
N CYS A 81 -20.55 -0.62 -35.02
CA CYS A 81 -19.24 -0.35 -34.46
C CYS A 81 -19.40 0.12 -33.02
N SER A 82 -18.61 -0.37 -32.13
CA SER A 82 -18.61 0.06 -30.70
C SER A 82 -17.70 1.26 -30.51
N PHE A 83 -18.08 2.15 -29.60
CA PHE A 83 -17.26 3.27 -29.19
C PHE A 83 -17.55 3.67 -27.74
N TYR A 84 -16.67 4.50 -27.20
CA TYR A 84 -16.83 5.04 -25.86
C TYR A 84 -17.09 6.55 -25.94
N ARG A 85 -18.02 7.01 -25.13
CA ARG A 85 -18.29 8.44 -24.97
C ARG A 85 -18.33 8.82 -23.49
N PRO A 86 -18.12 10.13 -23.17
CA PRO A 86 -18.29 10.62 -21.81
C PRO A 86 -19.69 10.33 -21.29
N GLY A 87 -19.78 9.66 -20.15
CA GLY A 87 -21.00 9.39 -19.42
C GLY A 87 -21.42 10.55 -18.51
N PRO A 88 -22.44 10.36 -17.66
CA PRO A 88 -22.83 11.33 -16.66
C PRO A 88 -21.75 11.49 -15.60
N TYR A 89 -21.78 12.63 -14.88
CA TYR A 89 -21.03 12.78 -13.65
C TYR A 89 -21.63 11.89 -12.57
N LEU A 90 -20.77 11.12 -11.92
CA LEU A 90 -21.09 10.20 -10.85
C LEU A 90 -20.42 10.69 -9.55
N GLN A 91 -21.01 10.37 -8.42
CA GLN A 91 -20.50 10.75 -7.11
C GLN A 91 -20.33 9.50 -6.23
N GLY A 92 -19.12 9.27 -5.78
CA GLY A 92 -18.80 8.27 -4.77
C GLY A 92 -18.61 8.92 -3.41
N GLY A 93 -19.02 8.23 -2.36
CA GLY A 93 -18.92 8.70 -0.98
C GLY A 93 -18.42 7.62 -0.03
N PRO A 94 -17.21 7.03 -0.23
CA PRO A 94 -16.72 5.99 0.67
C PRO A 94 -16.47 6.56 2.07
N LEU A 95 -17.03 5.89 3.06
CA LEU A 95 -16.79 6.10 4.48
C LEU A 95 -16.12 4.83 5.04
N VAL A 96 -14.95 4.99 5.64
CA VAL A 96 -14.23 3.92 6.31
C VAL A 96 -13.99 4.30 7.75
N THR A 97 -14.39 3.42 8.66
CA THR A 97 -14.12 3.56 10.10
C THR A 97 -13.30 2.38 10.58
N SER A 98 -12.38 2.60 11.51
CA SER A 98 -11.64 1.53 12.17
C SER A 98 -11.51 1.76 13.66
N ALA A 99 -11.45 0.66 14.40
CA ALA A 99 -11.24 0.67 15.84
C ALA A 99 -10.09 -0.29 16.17
N ASP A 100 -9.08 0.21 16.90
CA ASP A 100 -7.95 -0.57 17.43
C ASP A 100 -8.00 -0.46 18.96
N LEU A 101 -8.39 -1.54 19.61
CA LEU A 101 -8.52 -1.66 21.06
C LEU A 101 -7.46 -2.61 21.59
N THR A 102 -6.72 -2.17 22.59
CA THR A 102 -5.83 -3.01 23.40
C THR A 102 -6.21 -2.92 24.86
N LEU A 103 -6.36 -4.04 25.52
CA LEU A 103 -6.67 -4.19 26.95
C LEU A 103 -5.52 -4.89 27.64
N TRP A 104 -5.17 -4.48 28.86
CA TRP A 104 -4.16 -5.14 29.68
C TRP A 104 -4.53 -5.11 31.17
N GLY A 105 -3.79 -5.85 32.01
CA GLY A 105 -4.09 -5.97 33.43
C GLY A 105 -5.36 -6.81 33.69
N LEU A 106 -5.52 -7.87 32.92
CA LEU A 106 -6.67 -8.80 32.99
C LEU A 106 -6.49 -9.90 34.05
N GLY A 107 -5.91 -9.56 35.20
CA GLY A 107 -5.64 -10.52 36.31
C GLY A 107 -4.38 -11.38 36.09
N ILE A 108 -3.80 -11.43 34.91
CA ILE A 108 -2.57 -12.17 34.59
C ILE A 108 -1.51 -11.17 34.13
N ASN A 109 -0.35 -11.15 34.82
CA ASN A 109 0.75 -10.28 34.43
C ASN A 109 1.28 -10.65 33.04
N GLY A 110 1.36 -9.66 32.17
CA GLY A 110 1.84 -9.84 30.80
C GLY A 110 0.76 -10.26 29.79
N LEU A 111 -0.48 -10.49 30.24
CA LEU A 111 -1.61 -10.77 29.34
C LEU A 111 -2.21 -9.46 28.81
N SER A 112 -2.39 -9.39 27.49
CA SER A 112 -3.15 -8.35 26.83
C SER A 112 -4.05 -8.94 25.74
N VAL A 113 -5.10 -8.22 25.38
CA VAL A 113 -6.01 -8.57 24.28
C VAL A 113 -6.04 -7.41 23.32
N ARG A 114 -5.92 -7.69 22.03
CA ARG A 114 -6.04 -6.70 20.96
C ARG A 114 -7.14 -7.07 19.99
N VAL A 115 -7.93 -6.07 19.62
CA VAL A 115 -8.95 -6.18 18.58
C VAL A 115 -8.80 -4.98 17.64
N ASN A 116 -8.66 -5.26 16.36
CA ASN A 116 -8.65 -4.28 15.29
C ASN A 116 -9.72 -4.66 14.27
N ALA A 117 -10.71 -3.79 14.13
CA ALA A 117 -11.83 -3.99 13.21
C ALA A 117 -11.98 -2.75 12.30
N ARG A 118 -12.47 -2.98 11.10
CA ARG A 118 -12.76 -1.96 10.10
C ARG A 118 -14.20 -2.11 9.62
N ALA A 119 -14.87 -1.00 9.37
CA ALA A 119 -16.17 -0.99 8.72
C ALA A 119 -16.15 0.00 7.56
N GLY A 120 -16.77 -0.35 6.45
CA GLY A 120 -16.90 0.46 5.25
C GLY A 120 -18.35 0.64 4.85
N ALA A 121 -18.68 1.81 4.33
CA ALA A 121 -19.96 2.11 3.71
C ALA A 121 -19.74 3.07 2.54
N ASP A 122 -20.59 3.01 1.54
CA ASP A 122 -20.68 4.02 0.50
C ASP A 122 -21.87 4.94 0.78
N LEU A 123 -21.63 6.24 0.85
CA LEU A 123 -22.64 7.28 1.06
C LEU A 123 -23.08 7.92 -0.27
N GLY A 124 -22.41 7.56 -1.38
CA GLY A 124 -22.71 8.01 -2.74
C GLY A 124 -23.53 7.00 -3.53
N ASP A 125 -23.41 7.08 -4.84
CA ASP A 125 -24.03 6.13 -5.77
C ASP A 125 -23.29 4.79 -5.69
N SER A 126 -23.99 3.70 -5.38
CA SER A 126 -23.40 2.38 -5.15
C SER A 126 -22.73 1.77 -6.41
N ASP A 127 -23.07 2.30 -7.59
CA ASP A 127 -22.48 1.85 -8.85
C ASP A 127 -21.10 2.44 -9.13
N VAL A 128 -20.69 3.44 -8.34
CA VAL A 128 -19.46 4.21 -8.51
C VAL A 128 -18.30 3.62 -7.70
N TRP A 129 -18.59 3.11 -6.53
CA TRP A 129 -17.59 2.50 -5.65
C TRP A 129 -17.82 1.00 -5.55
N PRO A 130 -16.89 0.18 -5.97
CA PRO A 130 -17.07 -1.26 -5.92
C PRO A 130 -17.23 -1.75 -4.48
N GLY A 131 -18.40 -2.26 -4.16
CA GLY A 131 -18.73 -2.84 -2.87
C GLY A 131 -18.24 -4.29 -2.74
N THR A 132 -16.98 -4.55 -3.12
CA THR A 132 -16.41 -5.91 -3.13
C THR A 132 -15.92 -6.36 -1.75
N GLU A 133 -15.72 -5.42 -0.83
CA GLU A 133 -15.29 -5.74 0.53
C GLU A 133 -16.49 -5.98 1.45
N PRO A 134 -16.39 -6.93 2.40
CA PRO A 134 -17.39 -7.07 3.44
C PRO A 134 -17.56 -5.74 4.20
N PRO A 135 -18.79 -5.33 4.55
CA PRO A 135 -19.02 -4.06 5.23
C PRO A 135 -18.36 -3.98 6.61
N ILE A 136 -18.07 -5.13 7.22
CA ILE A 136 -17.34 -5.23 8.49
C ILE A 136 -16.23 -6.27 8.32
N GLN A 137 -15.03 -5.89 8.69
CA GLN A 137 -13.83 -6.73 8.61
C GLN A 137 -13.14 -6.77 9.97
N LEU A 138 -12.84 -7.96 10.45
CA LEU A 138 -12.00 -8.18 11.61
C LEU A 138 -10.57 -8.37 11.12
N MET A 139 -9.71 -7.35 11.29
CA MET A 139 -8.34 -7.37 10.83
C MET A 139 -7.43 -8.17 11.76
N GLU A 140 -7.54 -7.91 13.07
CA GLU A 140 -6.82 -8.62 14.11
C GLU A 140 -7.72 -8.83 15.33
N ALA A 141 -7.62 -9.99 15.97
CA ALA A 141 -8.26 -10.28 17.26
C ALA A 141 -7.49 -11.38 17.94
N TYR A 142 -6.66 -11.03 18.90
CA TYR A 142 -5.81 -12.00 19.59
C TYR A 142 -5.58 -11.67 21.06
N ALA A 143 -5.32 -12.71 21.84
CA ALA A 143 -4.70 -12.62 23.16
C ALA A 143 -3.19 -12.77 23.03
N ASP A 144 -2.44 -11.91 23.70
CA ASP A 144 -0.97 -11.88 23.72
C ASP A 144 -0.48 -11.98 25.16
N TYR A 145 0.31 -13.00 25.45
CA TYR A 145 1.02 -13.14 26.71
C TYR A 145 2.50 -12.87 26.50
N ALA A 146 3.04 -11.91 27.21
CA ALA A 146 4.43 -11.52 27.12
C ALA A 146 5.14 -11.57 28.46
N SER A 147 6.22 -12.37 28.54
CA SER A 147 7.16 -12.41 29.63
C SER A 147 8.58 -12.04 29.14
N ARG A 148 9.56 -12.03 30.04
CA ARG A 148 10.96 -11.73 29.67
C ARG A 148 11.52 -12.70 28.63
N ARG A 149 11.11 -13.97 28.66
CA ARG A 149 11.69 -15.03 27.83
C ARG A 149 10.72 -15.59 26.79
N VAL A 150 9.43 -15.51 27.05
CA VAL A 150 8.42 -16.14 26.22
C VAL A 150 7.33 -15.13 25.89
N THR A 151 6.94 -15.12 24.62
CA THR A 151 5.71 -14.46 24.15
C THR A 151 4.86 -15.49 23.46
N GLY A 152 3.58 -15.57 23.81
CA GLY A 152 2.60 -16.43 23.16
C GLY A 152 1.44 -15.58 22.64
N ARG A 153 0.99 -15.84 21.45
CA ARG A 153 -0.14 -15.14 20.83
C ARG A 153 -1.13 -16.16 20.24
N LEU A 154 -2.40 -15.93 20.47
CA LEU A 154 -3.47 -16.81 19.98
C LEU A 154 -4.64 -15.98 19.44
N GLY A 155 -5.07 -16.29 18.22
CA GLY A 155 -6.19 -15.63 17.54
C GLY A 155 -5.83 -15.16 16.14
N ARG A 156 -6.62 -14.21 15.62
CA ARG A 156 -6.38 -13.57 14.30
C ARG A 156 -5.27 -12.58 14.40
N GLN A 157 -4.23 -12.76 13.60
CA GLN A 157 -3.03 -11.95 13.67
C GLN A 157 -2.38 -11.75 12.31
N LEU A 158 -1.63 -10.65 12.20
CA LEU A 158 -0.75 -10.37 11.06
C LEU A 158 0.69 -10.63 11.45
N LEU A 159 1.41 -11.28 10.57
CA LEU A 159 2.86 -11.46 10.66
C LEU A 159 3.51 -10.78 9.46
N VAL A 160 4.46 -9.91 9.75
CA VAL A 160 5.31 -9.28 8.74
C VAL A 160 6.68 -9.91 8.82
N SER A 161 7.15 -10.45 7.73
CA SER A 161 8.45 -11.11 7.60
C SER A 161 9.08 -10.76 6.26
N ARG A 162 10.30 -11.23 6.01
CA ARG A 162 10.90 -11.11 4.68
C ARG A 162 10.11 -11.90 3.63
N LEU A 163 9.46 -12.98 4.03
CA LEU A 163 8.59 -13.78 3.16
C LEU A 163 7.25 -13.11 2.82
N GLY A 164 7.01 -11.90 3.33
CA GLY A 164 5.84 -11.09 3.06
C GLY A 164 4.97 -10.83 4.29
N ILE A 165 3.77 -10.36 4.02
CA ILE A 165 2.74 -10.09 5.04
C ILE A 165 1.72 -11.20 4.97
N ILE A 166 1.54 -11.92 6.05
CA ILE A 166 0.54 -12.99 6.17
C ILE A 166 -0.43 -12.70 7.31
N GLY A 167 -1.71 -12.86 7.02
CA GLY A 167 -2.77 -12.89 8.02
C GLY A 167 -3.22 -14.32 8.26
N PHE A 168 -3.40 -14.71 9.52
CA PHE A 168 -3.88 -16.05 9.86
C PHE A 168 -4.62 -16.09 11.19
N ASP A 169 -5.48 -17.08 11.33
CA ASP A 169 -6.14 -17.46 12.59
C ASP A 169 -5.38 -18.65 13.16
N GLY A 170 -4.68 -18.45 14.29
CA GLY A 170 -3.85 -19.49 14.86
C GLY A 170 -3.02 -19.03 16.04
N GLY A 171 -1.99 -19.79 16.35
CA GLY A 171 -1.05 -19.54 17.44
C GLY A 171 0.34 -19.18 16.96
N ARG A 172 1.02 -18.34 17.73
CA ARG A 172 2.45 -18.03 17.59
C ARG A 172 3.12 -18.05 18.95
N ALA A 173 4.31 -18.64 19.02
CA ALA A 173 5.15 -18.61 20.20
C ALA A 173 6.53 -18.07 19.86
N ILE A 174 7.10 -17.27 20.75
CA ILE A 174 8.45 -16.69 20.60
C ILE A 174 9.20 -16.93 21.89
N ILE A 175 10.42 -17.46 21.80
CA ILE A 175 11.33 -17.72 22.90
C ILE A 175 12.58 -16.88 22.71
N ARG A 176 13.02 -16.18 23.76
CA ARG A 176 14.16 -15.26 23.74
C ARG A 176 15.20 -15.63 24.78
N SER A 177 16.46 -15.67 24.38
CA SER A 177 17.62 -15.70 25.25
C SER A 177 18.36 -14.38 25.17
N GLN A 178 18.18 -13.51 26.17
CA GLN A 178 18.85 -12.21 26.21
C GLN A 178 20.38 -12.34 26.33
N GLN A 179 20.87 -13.37 26.99
CA GLN A 179 22.31 -13.60 27.18
C GLN A 179 23.02 -13.93 25.87
N LEU A 180 22.36 -14.69 25.00
CA LEU A 180 22.92 -15.12 23.72
C LEU A 180 22.48 -14.22 22.56
N GLY A 181 21.56 -13.26 22.82
CA GLY A 181 20.95 -12.47 21.76
C GLY A 181 20.13 -13.30 20.77
N LEU A 182 19.63 -14.47 21.20
CA LEU A 182 18.89 -15.40 20.34
C LEU A 182 17.39 -15.28 20.54
N GLU A 183 16.66 -15.35 19.44
CA GLU A 183 15.21 -15.45 19.40
C GLU A 183 14.82 -16.62 18.48
N ALA A 184 13.90 -17.47 18.91
CA ALA A 184 13.27 -18.49 18.09
C ALA A 184 11.77 -18.29 18.13
N ASP A 185 11.11 -18.37 16.99
CA ASP A 185 9.65 -18.32 16.91
C ASP A 185 9.08 -19.40 16.01
N GLY A 186 7.84 -19.78 16.29
CA GLY A 186 7.08 -20.69 15.48
C GLY A 186 5.61 -20.29 15.46
N TYR A 187 4.92 -20.57 14.37
CA TYR A 187 3.51 -20.28 14.20
C TYR A 187 2.80 -21.38 13.40
N LEU A 188 1.53 -21.53 13.69
CA LEU A 188 0.64 -22.48 13.02
C LEU A 188 -0.77 -21.92 13.01
N GLY A 189 -1.48 -22.06 11.90
CA GLY A 189 -2.86 -21.61 11.78
C GLY A 189 -3.44 -21.74 10.39
N TYR A 190 -4.56 -21.08 10.18
CA TYR A 190 -5.23 -21.02 8.89
C TYR A 190 -5.06 -19.64 8.28
N GLY A 191 -4.46 -19.56 7.11
CA GLY A 191 -4.27 -18.33 6.35
C GLY A 191 -5.59 -17.61 6.06
N LEU A 192 -5.58 -16.29 6.12
CA LEU A 192 -6.69 -15.47 5.63
C LEU A 192 -6.58 -15.36 4.10
N ALA A 193 -7.70 -15.51 3.39
CA ALA A 193 -7.70 -15.37 1.94
C ALA A 193 -7.27 -13.95 1.55
N ARG A 194 -6.32 -13.81 0.63
CA ARG A 194 -5.77 -12.53 0.17
C ARG A 194 -6.38 -12.04 -1.13
N ALA A 195 -7.16 -12.86 -1.82
CA ALA A 195 -7.69 -12.57 -3.15
C ALA A 195 -8.68 -11.39 -3.21
N THR A 196 -9.06 -10.84 -2.05
CA THR A 196 -9.97 -9.68 -1.95
C THR A 196 -9.30 -8.34 -2.29
N ALA A 197 -8.05 -8.33 -2.70
CA ALA A 197 -7.32 -7.08 -2.92
C ALA A 197 -7.60 -6.39 -4.27
N LEU A 198 -8.24 -7.07 -5.22
CA LEU A 198 -8.60 -6.45 -6.50
C LEU A 198 -10.08 -6.05 -6.48
N PRO A 199 -10.38 -4.75 -6.52
CA PRO A 199 -11.75 -4.27 -6.60
C PRO A 199 -12.32 -4.57 -7.98
N VAL A 200 -13.08 -5.65 -8.09
CA VAL A 200 -13.85 -5.94 -9.30
C VAL A 200 -15.28 -5.51 -9.06
N SER A 201 -15.75 -4.56 -9.85
CA SER A 201 -17.02 -3.87 -9.63
C SER A 201 -18.28 -4.68 -9.97
N SER A 202 -18.14 -5.88 -10.53
CA SER A 202 -19.27 -6.72 -10.91
C SER A 202 -18.96 -8.19 -10.65
N SER A 203 -19.83 -8.86 -9.92
CA SER A 203 -19.76 -10.30 -9.70
C SER A 203 -19.88 -11.11 -11.00
N ALA A 204 -20.53 -10.54 -12.03
CA ALA A 204 -20.63 -11.18 -13.35
C ALA A 204 -19.32 -11.10 -14.15
N ILE A 205 -18.39 -10.23 -13.78
CA ILE A 205 -17.12 -10.01 -14.47
C ILE A 205 -15.94 -10.36 -13.54
N ASN A 206 -16.21 -10.99 -12.39
CA ASN A 206 -15.14 -11.37 -11.47
C ASN A 206 -14.61 -12.78 -11.81
N PRO A 207 -13.67 -12.93 -12.76
CA PRO A 207 -13.09 -14.23 -13.06
C PRO A 207 -12.24 -14.75 -11.89
N LEU A 208 -11.97 -13.92 -10.89
CA LEU A 208 -11.17 -14.27 -9.73
C LEU A 208 -11.93 -15.13 -8.72
N ASP A 209 -13.26 -15.18 -8.77
CA ASP A 209 -14.04 -16.08 -7.91
C ASP A 209 -13.71 -17.55 -8.17
N GLU A 210 -13.34 -17.89 -9.40
CA GLU A 210 -12.88 -19.23 -9.75
C GLU A 210 -11.49 -19.55 -9.20
N PHE A 211 -10.66 -18.54 -8.96
CA PHE A 211 -9.31 -18.65 -8.43
C PHE A 211 -9.22 -18.41 -6.92
N GLN A 212 -10.33 -18.07 -6.28
CA GLN A 212 -10.35 -17.96 -4.82
C GLN A 212 -10.31 -19.35 -4.19
N PRO A 213 -9.45 -19.57 -3.17
CA PRO A 213 -9.46 -20.83 -2.46
C PRO A 213 -10.82 -21.03 -1.80
N ARG A 214 -11.48 -22.12 -2.12
CA ARG A 214 -12.75 -22.52 -1.46
C ARG A 214 -12.52 -22.90 -0.01
N SER A 215 -11.30 -23.27 0.34
CA SER A 215 -10.89 -23.60 1.71
C SER A 215 -9.70 -22.76 2.13
N ARG A 216 -9.63 -22.47 3.43
CA ARG A 216 -8.50 -21.75 4.01
C ARG A 216 -7.29 -22.68 4.10
N GLN A 217 -6.13 -22.18 3.67
CA GLN A 217 -4.89 -22.93 3.70
C GLN A 217 -4.36 -23.12 5.12
N LEU A 218 -3.77 -24.26 5.38
CA LEU A 218 -2.96 -24.49 6.57
C LEU A 218 -1.60 -23.81 6.38
N LEU A 219 -1.26 -22.94 7.30
CA LEU A 219 -0.02 -22.18 7.33
C LEU A 219 0.82 -22.63 8.52
N ALA A 220 2.06 -22.96 8.29
CA ALA A 220 3.05 -23.26 9.32
C ALA A 220 4.37 -22.57 9.00
N GLY A 221 5.07 -22.12 10.02
CA GLY A 221 6.38 -21.50 9.83
C GLY A 221 7.06 -21.13 11.12
N GLY A 222 8.22 -20.53 11.00
CA GLY A 222 9.00 -20.08 12.14
C GLY A 222 10.26 -19.37 11.73
N GLY A 223 11.01 -18.89 12.71
CA GLY A 223 12.25 -18.17 12.49
C GLY A 223 13.24 -18.33 13.62
N LEU A 224 14.50 -18.13 13.27
CA LEU A 224 15.63 -18.03 14.18
C LEU A 224 16.30 -16.68 13.98
N GLY A 225 16.35 -15.88 15.02
CA GLY A 225 16.97 -14.55 15.04
C GLY A 225 18.18 -14.52 15.97
N TRP A 226 19.17 -13.78 15.55
CA TRP A 226 20.32 -13.43 16.38
C TRP A 226 20.55 -11.92 16.32
N ALA A 227 20.81 -11.30 17.47
CA ALA A 227 21.16 -9.89 17.58
C ALA A 227 22.36 -9.73 18.51
N GLY A 228 23.43 -9.13 17.98
CA GLY A 228 24.66 -8.84 18.70
C GLY A 228 25.07 -7.37 18.56
N ARG A 229 26.22 -7.01 19.12
CA ARG A 229 26.74 -5.63 19.13
C ARG A 229 26.94 -5.06 17.72
N TYR A 230 27.39 -5.89 16.80
CA TYR A 230 27.81 -5.46 15.45
C TYR A 230 26.82 -5.84 14.34
N GLY A 231 25.72 -6.50 14.70
CA GLY A 231 24.76 -6.88 13.68
C GLY A 231 23.64 -7.76 14.21
N GLN A 232 22.77 -8.10 13.28
CA GLN A 232 21.64 -9.01 13.50
C GLN A 232 21.44 -9.85 12.26
N ALA A 233 20.91 -11.05 12.45
CA ALA A 233 20.55 -11.98 11.37
C ALA A 233 19.25 -12.69 11.74
N ARG A 234 18.46 -13.05 10.73
CA ARG A 234 17.22 -13.78 10.90
C ARG A 234 17.03 -14.75 9.75
N LEU A 235 16.82 -16.01 10.09
CA LEU A 235 16.39 -17.09 9.21
C LEU A 235 14.89 -17.30 9.42
N GLU A 236 14.13 -17.41 8.34
CA GLU A 236 12.68 -17.59 8.34
C GLU A 236 12.28 -18.73 7.40
N TYR A 237 11.27 -19.47 7.79
CA TYR A 237 10.69 -20.57 7.02
C TYR A 237 9.17 -20.45 7.06
N GLN A 238 8.52 -20.71 5.92
CA GLN A 238 7.07 -20.71 5.78
C GLN A 238 6.63 -21.80 4.80
N ARG A 239 5.55 -22.48 5.17
CA ARG A 239 4.89 -23.47 4.33
C ARG A 239 3.39 -23.29 4.37
N GLU A 240 2.76 -23.37 3.21
CA GLU A 240 1.32 -23.30 3.01
C GLU A 240 0.83 -24.56 2.31
N VAL A 241 -0.23 -25.18 2.82
CA VAL A 241 -0.82 -26.42 2.29
C VAL A 241 -2.32 -26.25 2.20
N ASP A 242 -2.89 -26.60 1.06
CA ASP A 242 -4.34 -26.68 0.93
C ASP A 242 -4.90 -27.78 1.82
N ARG A 243 -5.96 -27.44 2.58
CA ARG A 243 -6.51 -28.33 3.59
C ARG A 243 -7.21 -29.54 2.98
N ASP A 244 -7.96 -29.32 1.93
CA ASP A 244 -8.89 -30.33 1.39
C ASP A 244 -8.19 -31.25 0.40
N SER A 245 -7.42 -30.68 -0.52
CA SER A 245 -6.66 -31.42 -1.51
C SER A 245 -5.32 -31.94 -0.98
N ARG A 246 -4.85 -31.39 0.16
CA ARG A 246 -3.49 -31.56 0.68
C ARG A 246 -2.41 -31.18 -0.32
N GLN A 247 -2.81 -30.43 -1.35
CA GLN A 247 -1.89 -29.91 -2.34
C GLN A 247 -1.02 -28.84 -1.71
N PHE A 248 0.17 -28.80 -2.19
CA PHE A 248 1.19 -27.89 -1.78
C PHE A 248 0.91 -26.49 -2.33
N GLY A 249 0.81 -25.49 -1.47
CA GLY A 249 0.58 -24.11 -1.85
C GLY A 249 1.86 -23.34 -2.10
N SER A 250 2.72 -23.27 -1.09
CA SER A 250 4.04 -22.64 -1.19
C SER A 250 4.98 -23.14 -0.09
N GLU A 251 6.29 -23.12 -0.35
CA GLU A 251 7.32 -23.39 0.66
C GLU A 251 8.52 -22.50 0.42
N ARG A 252 8.85 -21.68 1.39
CA ARG A 252 9.86 -20.65 1.23
C ARG A 252 10.75 -20.52 2.45
N VAL A 253 12.00 -20.19 2.22
CA VAL A 253 12.97 -19.86 3.25
C VAL A 253 13.58 -18.50 2.95
N ALA A 254 13.88 -17.71 3.97
CA ALA A 254 14.55 -16.44 3.82
C ALA A 254 15.62 -16.25 4.88
N LEU A 255 16.71 -15.63 4.48
CA LEU A 255 17.75 -15.13 5.38
C LEU A 255 17.88 -13.63 5.20
N SER A 256 17.88 -12.88 6.28
CA SER A 256 18.12 -11.44 6.27
C SER A 256 19.10 -11.05 7.36
N GLY A 257 19.81 -9.93 7.17
CA GLY A 257 20.76 -9.48 8.15
C GLY A 257 21.14 -8.02 8.00
N GLU A 258 21.71 -7.49 9.06
CA GLU A 258 22.31 -6.18 9.13
C GLU A 258 23.65 -6.28 9.88
N LEU A 259 24.69 -5.69 9.32
CA LEU A 259 26.00 -5.58 9.93
C LEU A 259 26.40 -4.10 10.06
N ARG A 260 26.99 -3.74 11.18
CA ARG A 260 27.52 -2.41 11.47
C ARG A 260 29.00 -2.52 11.80
N PRO A 261 29.85 -2.77 10.81
CA PRO A 261 31.29 -2.97 11.03
C PRO A 261 31.95 -1.74 11.63
N PHE A 262 31.44 -0.55 11.30
CA PHE A 262 31.91 0.74 11.81
C PHE A 262 30.73 1.65 12.12
N THR A 263 30.93 2.68 12.91
CA THR A 263 29.88 3.61 13.39
C THR A 263 29.10 4.31 12.26
N ARG A 264 29.70 4.48 11.10
CA ARG A 264 29.12 5.20 9.95
C ARG A 264 28.66 4.29 8.84
N TRP A 265 28.97 3.00 8.91
CA TRP A 265 28.70 2.04 7.85
C TRP A 265 27.70 0.99 8.33
N THR A 266 26.70 0.78 7.50
CA THR A 266 25.72 -0.30 7.72
C THR A 266 25.59 -1.08 6.40
N VAL A 267 25.75 -2.38 6.49
CA VAL A 267 25.46 -3.33 5.42
C VAL A 267 24.15 -4.02 5.77
N THR A 268 23.17 -3.98 4.88
CA THR A 268 21.93 -4.75 5.02
C THR A 268 21.73 -5.62 3.80
N GLY A 269 21.07 -6.75 3.99
CA GLY A 269 20.74 -7.59 2.85
C GLY A 269 19.97 -8.82 3.26
N GLY A 270 19.55 -9.56 2.27
CA GLY A 270 18.87 -10.82 2.49
C GLY A 270 18.54 -11.51 1.18
N VAL A 271 18.11 -12.74 1.33
CA VAL A 271 17.76 -13.63 0.23
C VAL A 271 16.52 -14.43 0.61
N GLU A 272 15.66 -14.62 -0.35
CA GLU A 272 14.50 -15.51 -0.30
C GLU A 272 14.70 -16.62 -1.33
N TYR A 273 14.41 -17.86 -0.92
CA TYR A 273 14.45 -19.01 -1.79
C TYR A 273 13.11 -19.75 -1.74
N ASP A 274 12.52 -19.96 -2.90
CA ASP A 274 11.31 -20.75 -3.08
C ASP A 274 11.72 -22.21 -3.26
N LEU A 275 11.42 -23.01 -2.23
CA LEU A 275 11.77 -24.44 -2.20
C LEU A 275 10.90 -25.27 -3.16
N ALA A 276 9.68 -24.81 -3.39
CA ALA A 276 8.74 -25.49 -4.28
C ALA A 276 9.15 -25.36 -5.74
N ASN A 277 9.52 -24.15 -6.12
CA ASN A 277 9.87 -23.82 -7.49
C ASN A 277 11.38 -23.90 -7.75
N THR A 278 12.18 -24.11 -6.71
CA THR A 278 13.65 -24.23 -6.77
C THR A 278 14.36 -23.01 -7.37
N TRP A 279 13.90 -21.81 -7.03
CA TRP A 279 14.53 -20.58 -7.48
C TRP A 279 14.74 -19.55 -6.36
N PHE A 280 15.64 -18.60 -6.62
CA PHE A 280 15.77 -17.42 -5.79
C PHE A 280 14.64 -16.44 -6.10
N GLY A 281 13.90 -16.04 -5.06
CA GLY A 281 12.90 -14.97 -5.11
C GLY A 281 13.55 -13.59 -5.04
N ASN A 282 13.38 -12.92 -3.89
CA ASN A 282 14.00 -11.62 -3.66
C ASN A 282 15.39 -11.79 -3.04
N ALA A 283 16.38 -11.16 -3.63
CA ALA A 283 17.72 -11.04 -3.04
C ALA A 283 18.16 -9.58 -3.12
N ASP A 284 18.68 -9.04 -2.03
CA ASP A 284 19.18 -7.68 -2.00
C ASP A 284 20.40 -7.54 -1.09
N VAL A 285 21.25 -6.59 -1.42
CA VAL A 285 22.34 -6.13 -0.56
C VAL A 285 22.46 -4.62 -0.70
N SER A 286 22.69 -3.92 0.39
CA SER A 286 22.95 -2.49 0.36
C SER A 286 24.02 -2.10 1.37
N LEU A 287 24.82 -1.12 1.01
CA LEU A 287 25.82 -0.46 1.80
C LEU A 287 25.39 0.98 2.05
N ARG A 288 25.24 1.36 3.29
CA ARG A 288 24.90 2.72 3.72
C ARG A 288 26.04 3.35 4.46
N TYR A 289 26.38 4.57 4.06
CA TYR A 289 27.28 5.46 4.77
C TYR A 289 26.50 6.65 5.32
N THR A 290 26.67 6.99 6.60
CA THR A 290 25.90 8.07 7.24
C THR A 290 26.80 8.97 8.08
N THR A 291 26.72 10.27 7.83
CA THR A 291 27.28 11.35 8.64
C THR A 291 26.20 12.35 9.02
N ALA A 292 26.56 13.44 9.70
CA ALA A 292 25.62 14.53 10.00
C ALA A 292 25.14 15.27 8.73
N ALA A 293 25.99 15.36 7.71
CA ALA A 293 25.74 16.13 6.49
C ALA A 293 25.35 15.25 5.28
N VAL A 294 25.77 13.98 5.25
CA VAL A 294 25.62 13.12 4.09
C VAL A 294 25.13 11.74 4.51
N THR A 295 24.13 11.23 3.83
CA THR A 295 23.81 9.81 3.81
C THR A 295 23.89 9.33 2.36
N ALA A 296 24.68 8.30 2.12
CA ALA A 296 24.80 7.66 0.81
C ALA A 296 24.45 6.17 0.95
N LEU A 297 23.78 5.63 -0.04
CA LEU A 297 23.40 4.23 -0.14
C LEU A 297 23.71 3.73 -1.53
N VAL A 298 24.33 2.55 -1.62
CA VAL A 298 24.50 1.81 -2.87
C VAL A 298 23.99 0.41 -2.64
N GLY A 299 23.24 -0.13 -3.58
CA GLY A 299 22.66 -1.45 -3.46
C GLY A 299 22.54 -2.18 -4.78
N ALA A 300 22.36 -3.50 -4.65
CA ALA A 300 21.99 -4.37 -5.75
C ALA A 300 20.83 -5.24 -5.30
N ARG A 301 19.95 -5.55 -6.21
CA ARG A 301 18.80 -6.42 -5.94
C ARG A 301 18.46 -7.28 -7.14
N GLN A 302 17.99 -8.46 -6.83
CA GLN A 302 17.24 -9.32 -7.73
C GLN A 302 15.81 -9.39 -7.20
N TYR A 303 14.84 -9.27 -8.09
CA TYR A 303 13.43 -9.40 -7.74
C TYR A 303 12.78 -10.40 -8.67
N ARG A 304 12.20 -11.43 -8.05
CA ARG A 304 11.33 -12.39 -8.73
C ARG A 304 10.06 -12.48 -7.90
N PRO A 305 8.94 -11.92 -8.33
CA PRO A 305 7.73 -11.91 -7.54
C PRO A 305 7.23 -13.34 -7.27
N HIS A 306 6.77 -13.57 -6.06
CA HIS A 306 6.03 -14.77 -5.71
C HIS A 306 4.53 -14.47 -5.83
N PHE A 307 3.84 -15.25 -6.63
CA PHE A 307 2.39 -15.19 -6.76
C PHE A 307 1.76 -16.41 -6.11
N ASP A 308 0.71 -16.18 -5.33
CA ASP A 308 -0.07 -17.24 -4.74
C ASP A 308 -0.76 -18.05 -5.87
N LEU A 309 -0.65 -19.36 -5.84
CA LEU A 309 -1.11 -20.25 -6.91
C LEU A 309 -2.61 -20.17 -7.19
N TRP A 310 -3.42 -19.74 -6.21
CA TRP A 310 -4.86 -19.57 -6.35
C TRP A 310 -5.28 -18.19 -6.86
N THR A 311 -4.36 -17.32 -7.16
CA THR A 311 -4.64 -16.05 -7.81
C THR A 311 -4.45 -16.16 -9.31
N ILE A 312 -5.11 -15.31 -10.08
CA ILE A 312 -4.87 -15.22 -11.53
C ILE A 312 -3.39 -14.98 -11.84
N TRP A 313 -2.68 -14.28 -10.95
CA TRP A 313 -1.26 -14.00 -11.07
C TRP A 313 -0.38 -15.24 -10.91
N GLY A 314 -0.84 -16.26 -10.19
CA GLY A 314 -0.15 -17.54 -10.07
C GLY A 314 -0.10 -18.34 -11.37
N ALA A 315 -0.96 -18.01 -12.33
CA ALA A 315 -0.92 -18.60 -13.67
C ALA A 315 0.19 -18.01 -14.56
N PHE A 316 0.81 -16.90 -14.15
CA PHE A 316 1.87 -16.23 -14.91
C PHE A 316 3.24 -16.53 -14.28
N SER A 317 4.19 -16.92 -15.10
CA SER A 317 5.58 -17.04 -14.64
C SER A 317 6.14 -15.65 -14.37
N PRO A 318 6.64 -15.39 -13.17
CA PRO A 318 7.26 -14.11 -12.87
C PRO A 318 8.56 -13.94 -13.66
N VAL A 319 8.72 -12.81 -14.31
CA VAL A 319 9.99 -12.45 -14.99
C VAL A 319 10.91 -11.79 -13.97
N PRO A 320 12.04 -12.42 -13.65
CA PRO A 320 12.99 -11.82 -12.72
C PRO A 320 13.69 -10.63 -13.35
N TYR A 321 14.00 -9.62 -12.51
CA TYR A 321 14.88 -8.53 -12.93
C TYR A 321 15.99 -8.32 -11.91
N HIS A 322 17.10 -7.77 -12.38
CA HIS A 322 18.25 -7.36 -11.59
C HIS A 322 18.37 -5.86 -11.63
N ALA A 323 18.73 -5.25 -10.51
CA ALA A 323 18.91 -3.82 -10.44
C ALA A 323 20.11 -3.44 -9.58
N VAL A 324 20.76 -2.36 -9.95
CA VAL A 324 21.75 -1.66 -9.13
C VAL A 324 21.22 -0.27 -8.88
N ASN A 325 21.26 0.17 -7.64
CA ASN A 325 20.75 1.47 -7.24
C ASN A 325 21.76 2.24 -6.40
N ALA A 326 21.65 3.55 -6.46
CA ALA A 326 22.37 4.48 -5.60
C ALA A 326 21.44 5.60 -5.16
N SER A 327 21.60 6.04 -3.92
CA SER A 327 20.87 7.19 -3.39
C SER A 327 21.77 8.03 -2.51
N VAL A 328 21.60 9.33 -2.56
CA VAL A 328 22.36 10.28 -1.75
C VAL A 328 21.43 11.35 -1.20
N TRP A 329 21.61 11.67 0.07
CA TRP A 329 20.99 12.79 0.76
C TRP A 329 22.10 13.66 1.31
N VAL A 330 22.09 14.94 0.99
CA VAL A 330 23.11 15.90 1.39
C VAL A 330 22.45 17.09 2.07
N ARG A 331 22.93 17.46 3.23
CA ARG A 331 22.53 18.65 3.98
C ARG A 331 23.66 19.66 4.00
N PRO A 332 23.83 20.46 2.92
CA PRO A 332 24.91 21.44 2.84
C PRO A 332 24.77 22.51 3.93
N VAL A 333 23.54 22.83 4.30
CA VAL A 333 23.22 23.69 5.45
C VAL A 333 22.00 23.11 6.18
N ALA A 334 21.81 23.48 7.44
CA ALA A 334 20.77 22.92 8.30
C ALA A 334 19.32 23.06 7.75
N ARG A 335 19.13 23.99 6.83
CA ARG A 335 17.81 24.31 6.26
C ARG A 335 17.56 23.73 4.87
N LEU A 336 18.57 23.15 4.24
CA LEU A 336 18.50 22.60 2.89
C LEU A 336 18.92 21.15 2.89
N GLU A 337 18.06 20.29 2.38
CA GLU A 337 18.37 18.90 2.06
C GLU A 337 18.21 18.70 0.55
N LEU A 338 19.23 18.14 -0.07
CA LEU A 338 19.22 17.72 -1.46
C LEU A 338 19.22 16.18 -1.48
N ARG A 339 18.46 15.62 -2.39
CA ARG A 339 18.34 14.18 -2.57
C ARG A 339 18.48 13.78 -4.03
N GLY A 340 19.19 12.70 -4.26
CA GLY A 340 19.34 12.11 -5.58
C GLY A 340 19.24 10.59 -5.46
N ARG A 341 18.63 9.95 -6.43
CA ARG A 341 18.58 8.50 -6.57
C ARG A 341 18.70 8.10 -8.02
N GLY A 342 19.33 6.97 -8.26
CA GLY A 342 19.40 6.36 -9.57
C GLY A 342 19.31 4.85 -9.43
N GLU A 343 18.70 4.20 -10.39
CA GLU A 343 18.63 2.76 -10.52
C GLU A 343 18.76 2.40 -11.99
N ARG A 344 19.58 1.40 -12.27
CA ARG A 344 19.57 0.69 -13.54
C ARG A 344 19.08 -0.72 -13.30
N TYR A 345 18.19 -1.20 -14.13
CA TYR A 345 17.62 -2.53 -14.02
C TYR A 345 17.58 -3.22 -15.38
N ALA A 346 17.62 -4.55 -15.37
CA ALA A 346 17.47 -5.39 -16.55
C ALA A 346 16.64 -6.60 -16.21
N TYR A 347 15.69 -6.95 -17.08
CA TYR A 347 14.95 -8.18 -17.00
C TYR A 347 15.80 -9.33 -17.48
N SER A 348 15.73 -10.48 -16.81
CA SER A 348 16.39 -11.67 -17.27
C SER A 348 15.74 -12.14 -18.57
N PRO A 349 16.52 -12.50 -19.60
CA PRO A 349 15.97 -13.11 -20.80
C PRO A 349 15.29 -14.42 -20.40
N THR A 350 13.96 -14.42 -20.44
CA THR A 350 13.19 -15.63 -20.19
C THR A 350 13.04 -16.37 -21.50
N GLU A 351 13.35 -17.63 -21.45
CA GLU A 351 13.18 -18.55 -22.53
C GLU A 351 11.80 -18.38 -23.20
N THR A 352 11.78 -18.09 -24.47
CA THR A 352 10.74 -18.39 -25.48
C THR A 352 9.30 -17.92 -25.25
N SER A 353 8.92 -17.36 -24.10
CA SER A 353 7.50 -17.10 -23.78
C SER A 353 7.13 -15.66 -23.45
N THR A 354 8.07 -14.73 -23.48
CA THR A 354 7.72 -13.33 -23.27
C THR A 354 7.24 -12.71 -24.59
N PRO A 355 6.02 -12.17 -24.62
CA PRO A 355 5.48 -11.48 -25.78
C PRO A 355 6.13 -10.10 -26.04
N LEU A 356 7.22 -9.80 -25.39
CA LEU A 356 8.00 -8.56 -25.53
C LEU A 356 9.08 -8.73 -26.60
N VAL A 357 8.66 -9.18 -27.79
CA VAL A 357 9.51 -9.20 -28.95
C VAL A 357 9.78 -7.75 -29.35
N ASP A 358 11.06 -7.39 -29.50
CA ASP A 358 11.55 -6.07 -29.91
C ASP A 358 11.44 -4.92 -28.86
N VAL A 359 11.40 -5.22 -27.56
CA VAL A 359 11.50 -4.21 -26.50
C VAL A 359 12.83 -4.41 -25.78
N ASP A 360 13.55 -3.32 -25.49
CA ASP A 360 14.76 -3.37 -24.67
C ASP A 360 14.51 -4.07 -23.34
N ASP A 361 15.42 -4.94 -22.94
CA ASP A 361 15.30 -5.72 -21.69
C ASP A 361 15.71 -4.90 -20.46
N ASP A 362 16.30 -3.73 -20.65
CA ASP A 362 16.85 -2.92 -19.59
C ASP A 362 16.25 -1.51 -19.51
N GLY A 363 16.37 -0.92 -18.35
CA GLY A 363 15.86 0.41 -18.10
C GLY A 363 16.58 1.10 -16.94
N TRP A 364 16.21 2.35 -16.73
CA TRP A 364 16.74 3.15 -15.64
C TRP A 364 15.66 4.03 -15.00
N ARG A 365 15.88 4.38 -13.75
CA ARG A 365 15.07 5.30 -12.97
C ARG A 365 15.97 6.35 -12.36
N LEU A 366 15.62 7.61 -12.52
CA LEU A 366 16.29 8.72 -11.87
C LEU A 366 15.30 9.50 -11.01
N GLY A 367 15.81 10.11 -9.96
CA GLY A 367 15.05 11.04 -9.16
C GLY A 367 15.95 12.03 -8.46
N VAL A 368 15.57 13.29 -8.50
CA VAL A 368 16.24 14.37 -7.78
C VAL A 368 15.21 15.16 -6.99
N GLY A 369 15.62 15.75 -5.89
CA GLY A 369 14.72 16.55 -5.10
C GLY A 369 15.44 17.44 -4.10
N ALA A 370 14.72 18.43 -3.63
CA ALA A 370 15.19 19.38 -2.62
C ALA A 370 14.11 19.66 -1.60
N SER A 371 14.50 19.78 -0.35
CA SER A 371 13.65 20.26 0.77
C SER A 371 14.32 21.46 1.40
N PHE A 372 13.59 22.57 1.48
CA PHE A 372 14.09 23.81 2.05
C PHE A 372 13.16 24.31 3.15
N SER A 373 13.70 24.49 4.36
CA SER A 373 12.98 24.99 5.53
C SER A 373 13.56 26.36 5.94
N PRO A 374 13.09 27.47 5.37
CA PRO A 374 13.62 28.80 5.66
C PRO A 374 13.50 29.17 7.15
N ASN A 375 12.47 28.66 7.81
CA ASN A 375 12.23 28.82 9.24
C ASN A 375 11.45 27.61 9.80
N ALA A 376 11.04 27.68 11.06
CA ALA A 376 10.31 26.61 11.73
C ALA A 376 8.84 26.44 11.25
N VAL A 377 8.32 27.43 10.52
CA VAL A 377 6.92 27.43 10.06
C VAL A 377 6.81 26.83 8.66
N TRP A 378 7.73 27.12 7.76
CA TRP A 378 7.61 26.80 6.35
C TRP A 378 8.58 25.69 5.93
N THR A 379 8.08 24.78 5.11
CA THR A 379 8.88 23.80 4.39
C THR A 379 8.42 23.76 2.94
N LEU A 380 9.38 23.84 2.03
CA LEU A 380 9.21 23.75 0.58
C LEU A 380 9.88 22.47 0.13
N ASP A 381 9.15 21.65 -0.60
CA ASP A 381 9.66 20.42 -1.21
C ASP A 381 9.45 20.47 -2.71
N ALA A 382 10.43 20.03 -3.48
CA ALA A 382 10.32 19.82 -4.91
C ALA A 382 11.08 18.57 -5.33
N GLY A 383 10.57 17.86 -6.31
CA GLY A 383 11.16 16.65 -6.84
C GLY A 383 10.85 16.44 -8.31
N TYR A 384 11.79 15.82 -9.02
CA TYR A 384 11.63 15.34 -10.37
C TYR A 384 12.00 13.85 -10.39
N ARG A 385 11.28 13.07 -11.17
CA ARG A 385 11.53 11.65 -11.40
C ARG A 385 11.38 11.34 -12.88
N GLU A 386 12.17 10.40 -13.34
CA GLU A 386 12.13 9.90 -14.70
C GLU A 386 12.39 8.40 -14.70
N GLU A 387 11.66 7.67 -15.51
CA GLU A 387 11.83 6.24 -15.72
C GLU A 387 11.76 5.96 -17.23
N TYR A 388 12.73 5.20 -17.70
CA TYR A 388 12.78 4.70 -19.06
C TYR A 388 13.14 3.22 -19.04
N GLY A 389 12.35 2.39 -19.73
CA GLY A 389 12.61 0.96 -19.81
C GLY A 389 11.47 0.17 -20.41
N PRO A 390 11.56 -1.17 -20.41
CA PRO A 390 10.58 -2.06 -21.03
C PRO A 390 9.19 -1.83 -20.45
N GLY A 391 8.30 -1.33 -21.27
CA GLY A 391 6.92 -1.07 -20.91
C GLY A 391 6.72 0.08 -19.93
N ALA A 392 7.75 0.90 -19.70
CA ALA A 392 7.68 2.07 -18.85
C ALA A 392 8.51 3.20 -19.47
N SER A 393 7.88 4.33 -19.68
CA SER A 393 8.55 5.58 -20.01
C SER A 393 7.71 6.69 -19.39
N SER A 394 8.10 7.14 -18.22
CA SER A 394 7.35 8.14 -17.48
C SER A 394 8.29 9.16 -16.87
N ASP A 395 7.85 10.40 -16.83
CA ASP A 395 8.51 11.44 -16.07
C ASP A 395 7.49 12.23 -15.25
N GLY A 396 7.94 12.89 -14.21
CA GLY A 396 7.06 13.64 -13.38
C GLY A 396 7.76 14.62 -12.46
N PHE A 397 7.08 15.73 -12.25
CA PHE A 397 7.49 16.77 -11.31
C PHE A 397 6.48 16.85 -10.18
N GLU A 398 6.96 17.03 -8.96
CA GLU A 398 6.13 17.24 -7.78
C GLU A 398 6.68 18.41 -6.96
N ALA A 399 5.78 19.21 -6.39
CA ALA A 399 6.14 20.27 -5.46
C ALA A 399 5.12 20.40 -4.34
N SER A 400 5.57 20.77 -3.16
CA SER A 400 4.69 21.07 -2.04
C SER A 400 5.22 22.21 -1.18
N ILE A 401 4.27 22.90 -0.56
CA ILE A 401 4.51 23.93 0.45
C ILE A 401 3.74 23.53 1.69
N SER A 402 4.46 23.29 2.77
CA SER A 402 3.86 23.01 4.07
C SER A 402 4.08 24.19 5.03
N ALA A 403 3.06 24.53 5.78
CA ALA A 403 3.10 25.55 6.82
C ALA A 403 2.59 25.00 8.15
N VAL A 404 3.28 25.33 9.24
CA VAL A 404 2.87 25.04 10.62
C VAL A 404 2.67 26.37 11.36
N PRO A 405 1.58 27.11 11.04
CA PRO A 405 1.34 28.44 11.62
C PRO A 405 1.06 28.39 13.11
N LEU A 406 0.54 27.28 13.59
CA LEU A 406 0.30 26.95 14.99
C LEU A 406 0.85 25.55 15.28
N ALA A 407 1.29 25.29 16.50
CA ALA A 407 1.82 23.97 16.91
C ALA A 407 0.83 22.80 16.65
N GLN A 408 -0.45 23.13 16.57
CA GLN A 408 -1.53 22.15 16.37
C GLN A 408 -2.06 22.10 14.92
N LEU A 409 -1.64 23.03 14.04
CA LEU A 409 -2.18 23.14 12.68
C LEU A 409 -1.06 23.01 11.65
N THR A 410 -1.22 22.07 10.73
CA THR A 410 -0.37 21.92 9.56
C THR A 410 -1.23 22.11 8.31
N LEU A 411 -0.78 22.95 7.40
CA LEU A 411 -1.38 23.17 6.10
C LEU A 411 -0.39 22.77 5.02
N THR A 412 -0.83 22.05 4.00
CA THR A 412 0.03 21.62 2.89
C THR A 412 -0.70 21.85 1.58
N ALA A 413 -0.11 22.65 0.70
CA ALA A 413 -0.51 22.73 -0.70
C ALA A 413 0.50 21.92 -1.54
N TYR A 414 0.01 21.18 -2.51
CA TYR A 414 0.86 20.36 -3.35
C TYR A 414 0.35 20.30 -4.79
N GLY A 415 1.27 20.08 -5.71
CA GLY A 415 0.99 19.84 -7.10
C GLY A 415 1.95 18.82 -7.68
N ALA A 416 1.48 18.08 -8.67
CA ALA A 416 2.28 17.12 -9.40
C ALA A 416 1.81 17.05 -10.84
N THR A 417 2.75 16.82 -11.75
CA THR A 417 2.49 16.43 -13.13
C THR A 417 3.23 15.13 -13.41
N LEU A 418 2.59 14.24 -14.10
CA LEU A 418 3.12 12.94 -14.48
C LEU A 418 2.81 12.70 -15.95
N ASP A 419 3.82 12.60 -16.77
CA ASP A 419 3.70 12.23 -18.17
C ASP A 419 3.91 10.72 -18.34
N ARG A 420 3.09 10.11 -19.19
CA ARG A 420 3.14 8.69 -19.56
C ARG A 420 3.12 7.74 -18.36
N PRO A 421 2.01 7.69 -17.59
CA PRO A 421 1.87 6.69 -16.54
C PRO A 421 1.94 5.27 -17.12
N LEU A 422 2.51 4.37 -16.36
CA LEU A 422 2.85 2.98 -16.69
C LEU A 422 1.73 2.12 -17.30
N GLU A 423 0.47 2.44 -16.99
CA GLU A 423 -0.67 1.64 -17.42
C GLU A 423 -0.90 1.67 -18.93
N PHE A 424 -0.24 2.60 -19.63
CA PHE A 424 -0.56 2.87 -21.02
C PHE A 424 0.71 2.87 -21.89
N ARG A 425 1.22 1.69 -22.19
CA ARG A 425 2.38 1.47 -23.07
C ARG A 425 2.31 2.21 -24.41
N PHE A 426 1.11 2.48 -24.87
CA PHE A 426 0.84 2.94 -26.24
C PHE A 426 0.21 4.33 -26.24
N GLU A 427 0.10 4.99 -25.11
CA GLU A 427 -0.60 6.23 -24.97
C GLU A 427 0.29 7.33 -24.40
N GLU A 428 0.30 8.44 -25.08
CA GLU A 428 0.74 9.68 -24.49
C GLU A 428 -0.38 10.23 -23.62
N ALA A 429 -0.22 10.13 -22.31
CA ALA A 429 -1.15 10.68 -21.35
C ALA A 429 -0.38 11.50 -20.31
N GLY A 430 -0.95 12.62 -19.91
CA GLY A 430 -0.48 13.43 -18.81
C GLY A 430 -1.48 13.42 -17.67
N VAL A 431 -1.01 13.40 -16.43
CA VAL A 431 -1.85 13.54 -15.24
C VAL A 431 -1.36 14.69 -14.40
N ASP A 432 -2.20 15.70 -14.25
CA ASP A 432 -1.95 16.83 -13.35
C ASP A 432 -2.74 16.69 -12.07
N VAL A 433 -2.11 17.04 -10.96
CA VAL A 433 -2.74 17.02 -9.63
C VAL A 433 -2.45 18.34 -8.93
N LEU A 434 -3.50 18.95 -8.38
CA LEU A 434 -3.39 20.08 -7.47
C LEU A 434 -4.21 19.80 -6.22
N GLY A 435 -3.62 19.95 -5.05
CA GLY A 435 -4.28 19.61 -3.79
C GLY A 435 -3.90 20.52 -2.63
N LEU A 436 -4.77 20.50 -1.63
CA LEU A 436 -4.62 21.18 -0.36
C LEU A 436 -5.05 20.25 0.77
N ASP A 437 -4.22 20.14 1.80
CA ASP A 437 -4.49 19.36 3.00
C ASP A 437 -4.31 20.23 4.26
N ALA A 438 -5.16 20.00 5.24
CA ALA A 438 -5.08 20.58 6.56
C ALA A 438 -5.13 19.46 7.62
N GLU A 439 -4.20 19.47 8.56
CA GLU A 439 -4.23 18.63 9.75
C GLU A 439 -4.31 19.54 10.99
N TRP A 440 -5.34 19.33 11.79
CA TRP A 440 -5.53 20.04 13.05
C TRP A 440 -5.59 19.09 14.23
N ARG A 441 -4.79 19.37 15.25
CA ARG A 441 -4.72 18.62 16.51
C ARG A 441 -5.14 19.49 17.68
N PRO A 442 -6.46 19.69 17.89
CA PRO A 442 -6.96 20.54 18.97
C PRO A 442 -6.55 20.01 20.36
N SER A 443 -6.24 18.74 20.46
CA SER A 443 -5.73 18.12 21.68
C SER A 443 -4.85 16.89 21.37
N ASP A 444 -4.15 16.36 22.36
CA ASP A 444 -3.38 15.12 22.22
C ASP A 444 -4.26 13.89 21.91
N ARG A 445 -5.58 14.02 22.10
CA ARG A 445 -6.55 12.94 21.87
C ARG A 445 -7.28 13.00 20.54
N LEU A 446 -7.32 14.17 19.91
CA LEU A 446 -8.09 14.38 18.69
C LEU A 446 -7.22 14.93 17.58
N ARG A 447 -7.27 14.27 16.43
CA ARG A 447 -6.70 14.73 15.16
C ARG A 447 -7.81 14.81 14.14
N LEU A 448 -7.90 15.93 13.47
CA LEU A 448 -8.81 16.17 12.36
C LEU A 448 -7.98 16.39 11.09
N THR A 449 -8.42 15.85 9.98
CA THR A 449 -7.82 16.06 8.66
C THR A 449 -8.91 16.48 7.69
N LEU A 450 -8.60 17.43 6.86
CA LEU A 450 -9.45 17.88 5.76
C LEU A 450 -8.55 18.12 4.56
N GLY A 451 -8.94 17.63 3.39
CA GLY A 451 -8.16 17.81 2.19
C GLY A 451 -9.01 17.78 0.94
N GLY A 452 -8.43 18.23 -0.14
CA GLY A 452 -9.04 18.17 -1.45
C GLY A 452 -7.98 18.16 -2.53
N ALA A 453 -8.23 17.42 -3.60
CA ALA A 453 -7.37 17.38 -4.77
C ALA A 453 -8.20 17.34 -6.05
N HIS A 454 -7.71 18.03 -7.05
CA HIS A 454 -8.23 17.99 -8.41
C HIS A 454 -7.20 17.27 -9.28
N TYR A 455 -7.65 16.25 -9.98
CA TYR A 455 -6.90 15.46 -10.93
C TYR A 455 -7.42 15.77 -12.32
N ARG A 456 -6.52 15.96 -13.25
CA ARG A 456 -6.82 16.10 -14.68
C ARG A 456 -5.94 15.10 -15.43
N GLU A 457 -6.56 14.31 -16.29
CA GLU A 457 -5.88 13.41 -17.22
C GLU A 457 -6.13 13.92 -18.64
N ASP A 458 -5.06 14.13 -19.35
CA ASP A 458 -5.06 14.49 -20.78
C ASP A 458 -4.51 13.30 -21.56
N ARG A 459 -5.38 12.68 -22.37
CA ARG A 459 -5.00 11.56 -23.25
C ARG A 459 -4.76 12.06 -24.64
N ARG A 460 -3.52 12.21 -25.00
CA ARG A 460 -3.09 12.69 -26.32
C ARG A 460 -3.16 11.60 -27.41
N ARG A 461 -4.23 10.84 -27.41
CA ARG A 461 -4.44 9.84 -28.46
C ARG A 461 -5.15 10.44 -29.66
N PRO A 462 -4.70 10.15 -30.90
CA PRO A 462 -5.45 10.52 -32.09
C PRO A 462 -6.79 9.78 -32.21
N ASP A 463 -6.96 8.67 -31.51
CA ASP A 463 -8.11 7.77 -31.62
C ASP A 463 -9.11 7.88 -30.44
N VAL A 464 -8.84 8.68 -29.43
CA VAL A 464 -9.71 8.83 -28.26
C VAL A 464 -9.94 10.32 -27.93
N SER A 465 -9.92 11.18 -28.96
CA SER A 465 -10.16 12.60 -28.79
C SER A 465 -11.50 12.83 -28.06
N GLY A 466 -11.45 13.55 -26.94
CA GLY A 466 -12.63 13.94 -26.16
C GLY A 466 -12.92 13.09 -24.92
N ILE A 467 -12.09 12.12 -24.56
CA ILE A 467 -12.21 11.40 -23.29
C ILE A 467 -11.20 11.92 -22.26
N ASP A 468 -10.99 13.20 -22.21
CA ASP A 468 -10.27 13.81 -21.09
C ASP A 468 -11.04 13.56 -19.81
N TRP A 469 -10.32 13.07 -18.83
CA TRP A 469 -10.88 12.73 -17.55
C TRP A 469 -10.47 13.73 -16.49
N SER A 470 -11.41 14.15 -15.68
CA SER A 470 -11.12 14.96 -14.49
C SER A 470 -11.84 14.42 -13.28
N GLN A 471 -11.20 14.52 -12.14
CA GLN A 471 -11.74 14.04 -10.89
C GLN A 471 -11.42 15.03 -9.77
N THR A 472 -12.45 15.40 -9.00
CA THR A 472 -12.26 16.12 -7.75
C THR A 472 -12.50 15.18 -6.59
N ARG A 473 -11.56 15.13 -5.66
CA ARG A 473 -11.66 14.35 -4.43
C ARG A 473 -11.62 15.29 -3.24
N LEU A 474 -12.56 15.16 -2.34
CA LEU A 474 -12.54 15.79 -1.02
C LEU A 474 -12.43 14.68 0.02
N ASN A 475 -11.58 14.86 1.01
CA ASN A 475 -11.37 13.92 2.08
C ASN A 475 -11.47 14.60 3.44
N ALA A 476 -12.15 13.96 4.37
CA ALA A 476 -12.23 14.37 5.76
C ALA A 476 -11.92 13.18 6.66
N GLY A 477 -11.21 13.42 7.74
CA GLY A 477 -10.86 12.36 8.68
C GLY A 477 -10.85 12.85 10.12
N ALA A 478 -11.13 11.93 11.02
CA ALA A 478 -11.03 12.14 12.46
C ALA A 478 -10.36 10.92 13.10
N THR A 479 -9.37 11.16 13.96
CA THR A 479 -8.75 10.12 14.79
C THR A 479 -8.91 10.51 16.25
N LEU A 480 -9.49 9.62 17.04
CA LEU A 480 -9.66 9.79 18.47
C LEU A 480 -8.82 8.76 19.22
N PHE A 481 -8.04 9.23 20.19
CA PHE A 481 -7.23 8.40 21.08
C PHE A 481 -7.79 8.44 22.50
N LEU A 482 -8.18 7.29 23.00
CA LEU A 482 -8.66 7.12 24.37
C LEU A 482 -7.79 6.11 25.10
N GLY A 483 -7.56 6.31 26.39
CA GLY A 483 -6.78 5.36 27.18
C GLY A 483 -6.79 5.70 28.66
N SER A 484 -6.56 4.68 29.47
CA SER A 484 -6.36 4.78 30.92
C SER A 484 -4.99 4.19 31.29
N GLY A 485 -4.46 4.60 32.45
CA GLY A 485 -3.18 4.09 32.99
C GLY A 485 -1.94 4.85 32.53
N ALA A 486 -0.76 4.35 32.93
CA ALA A 486 0.54 4.98 32.72
C ALA A 486 0.97 5.11 31.24
N ASP A 487 0.25 4.49 30.34
CA ASP A 487 0.59 4.43 28.90
C ASP A 487 0.10 5.64 28.07
N ARG A 488 -0.49 6.64 28.75
CA ARG A 488 -0.86 7.93 28.09
C ARG A 488 0.33 8.63 27.42
N SER A 489 1.57 8.29 27.83
CA SER A 489 2.79 8.92 27.33
C SER A 489 3.42 8.22 26.12
N ARG A 490 2.95 7.03 25.76
CA ARG A 490 3.50 6.22 24.65
C ARG A 490 2.65 6.26 23.38
N LEU A 491 2.14 7.43 23.02
CA LEU A 491 1.89 7.69 21.60
C LEU A 491 3.20 7.40 20.86
N PRO A 492 3.17 6.63 19.75
CA PRO A 492 4.39 6.31 19.03
C PRO A 492 5.17 7.60 18.78
N ARG A 493 6.39 7.67 19.29
CA ARG A 493 7.31 8.81 19.09
C ARG A 493 7.59 9.12 17.62
N ALA A 494 7.16 8.25 16.71
CA ALA A 494 7.24 8.40 15.27
C ALA A 494 6.45 9.58 14.70
N LEU A 495 5.57 10.22 15.48
CA LEU A 495 4.82 11.41 15.05
C LEU A 495 5.21 12.70 15.79
N ARG A 496 6.22 12.66 16.64
CA ARG A 496 6.88 13.88 17.04
C ARG A 496 7.93 14.18 15.99
N THR A 497 7.60 15.01 15.01
CA THR A 497 8.63 15.76 14.30
C THR A 497 9.47 16.45 15.36
N ARG A 498 10.66 15.95 15.56
CA ARG A 498 11.62 16.55 16.50
C ARG A 498 11.92 17.93 15.93
N PRO A 499 11.60 19.04 16.62
CA PRO A 499 12.18 20.30 16.22
C PRO A 499 13.71 20.10 16.20
N PRO A 500 14.42 20.66 15.23
CA PRO A 500 15.86 20.54 15.20
C PRO A 500 16.40 21.03 16.54
N ALA A 501 17.25 20.21 17.17
CA ALA A 501 17.87 20.52 18.43
C ALA A 501 18.56 21.88 18.26
N GLY A 502 17.98 22.88 18.91
CA GLY A 502 18.58 24.20 19.01
C GLY A 502 19.95 24.08 19.65
N THR A 503 20.90 24.61 18.97
CA THR A 503 22.25 24.94 19.39
C THR A 503 22.29 25.51 20.84
N ARG A 504 23.00 24.85 21.72
CA ARG A 504 23.83 25.52 22.69
C ARG A 504 25.28 25.40 22.28
#